data_19666376cbf2f4675a9aaaae4b7ee217
#
_entry.id   19666376cbf2f4675a9aaaae4b7ee217
#
_cell.length_a   1.000
_cell.length_b   1.000
_cell.length_c   1.000
_cell.angle_alpha   90.00
_cell.angle_beta   90.00
_cell.angle_gamma   90.00
#
_symmetry.space_group_name_H-M   'P 1'
#
loop_
_entity.id
_entity.type
_entity.pdbx_description
1 polymer ?
#
loop_
_entity_poly.entity_id
_entity_poly.type
_entity_poly.pdbx_seq_one_letter_code
_entity_poly.pdbx_strand_id
1 'polypeptide(L)'
;VNERLSSNKPISSLHPVRMRNVLSPDRVVFLDYPRKRDALVALAERLAAAPQIKSKQELVSELLRREELMSTAIGRNIAIPHVRLSSVTDLVVAVGISKCDIQDFNAFDDAPVRLLFMIAAAYNQHAYYLQTLSYFSAKLKSNELRAGILAATDPAAAYELLIAQDED
;
A
#
# COMPACT_ATOMS: atom_id res chain seq x y z
N VAL A 1 -32.37 25.19 -18.27
CA VAL A 1 -31.31 24.27 -18.67
C VAL A 1 -30.55 23.89 -17.41
N ASN A 2 -30.85 22.71 -16.87
CA ASN A 2 -30.22 22.17 -15.68
C ASN A 2 -28.89 21.48 -16.09
N GLU A 3 -27.80 22.15 -15.85
CA GLU A 3 -26.49 21.45 -15.82
C GLU A 3 -26.38 20.71 -14.49
N ARG A 4 -26.69 19.42 -14.53
CA ARG A 4 -26.30 18.51 -13.47
C ARG A 4 -24.79 18.28 -13.66
N LEU A 5 -23.98 19.01 -12.91
CA LEU A 5 -22.59 18.67 -12.69
C LEU A 5 -22.56 17.34 -11.95
N SER A 6 -22.40 16.26 -12.71
CA SER A 6 -22.09 14.96 -12.17
C SER A 6 -20.69 15.05 -11.54
N SER A 7 -20.64 15.29 -10.25
CA SER A 7 -19.40 15.19 -9.49
C SER A 7 -19.06 13.72 -9.36
N ASN A 8 -18.31 13.21 -10.32
CA ASN A 8 -17.84 11.83 -10.33
C ASN A 8 -16.63 11.68 -9.39
N LYS A 9 -16.79 12.09 -8.13
CA LYS A 9 -15.81 11.80 -7.10
C LYS A 9 -15.97 10.34 -6.66
N PRO A 10 -14.88 9.56 -6.64
CA PRO A 10 -14.95 8.21 -6.09
C PRO A 10 -15.51 8.25 -4.66
N ILE A 11 -16.40 7.32 -4.35
CA ILE A 11 -17.09 7.27 -3.04
C ILE A 11 -16.07 7.20 -1.88
N SER A 12 -14.96 6.51 -2.09
CA SER A 12 -13.87 6.38 -1.11
C SER A 12 -13.26 7.72 -0.68
N SER A 13 -13.31 8.75 -1.53
CA SER A 13 -12.75 10.07 -1.22
C SER A 13 -13.61 10.92 -0.26
N LEU A 14 -14.82 10.46 0.03
CA LEU A 14 -15.80 11.17 0.87
C LEU A 14 -15.80 10.70 2.34
N HIS A 15 -15.06 9.65 2.66
CA HIS A 15 -15.05 9.03 3.99
C HIS A 15 -13.65 9.04 4.60
N PRO A 16 -13.53 9.01 5.95
CA PRO A 16 -12.25 8.77 6.62
C PRO A 16 -11.58 7.49 6.11
N VAL A 17 -10.25 7.45 6.13
CA VAL A 17 -9.50 6.26 5.73
C VAL A 17 -9.84 5.10 6.66
N ARG A 18 -10.26 3.98 6.08
CA ARG A 18 -10.47 2.72 6.77
C ARG A 18 -9.82 1.60 5.97
N MET A 19 -9.11 0.73 6.65
CA MET A 19 -8.41 -0.39 6.00
C MET A 19 -9.37 -1.28 5.22
N ARG A 20 -10.53 -1.59 5.78
CA ARG A 20 -11.53 -2.45 5.13
C ARG A 20 -12.06 -1.90 3.81
N ASN A 21 -11.94 -0.59 3.58
CA ASN A 21 -12.42 0.06 2.35
C ASN A 21 -11.38 0.05 1.23
N VAL A 22 -10.10 -0.10 1.56
CA VAL A 22 -8.99 0.00 0.60
C VAL A 22 -8.19 -1.29 0.44
N LEU A 23 -8.35 -2.22 1.38
CA LEU A 23 -7.66 -3.50 1.43
C LEU A 23 -8.66 -4.65 1.42
N SER A 24 -8.32 -5.74 0.74
CA SER A 24 -9.06 -6.99 0.79
C SER A 24 -8.13 -8.15 1.20
N PRO A 25 -8.68 -9.27 1.71
CA PRO A 25 -7.84 -10.38 2.20
C PRO A 25 -6.88 -10.94 1.15
N ASP A 26 -7.28 -10.96 -0.12
CA ASP A 26 -6.47 -11.47 -1.23
C ASP A 26 -5.29 -10.55 -1.61
N ARG A 27 -5.25 -9.33 -1.08
CA ARG A 27 -4.14 -8.40 -1.28
C ARG A 27 -3.25 -8.25 -0.04
N VAL A 28 -3.34 -9.16 0.90
CA VAL A 28 -2.34 -9.34 1.97
C VAL A 28 -1.61 -10.64 1.68
N VAL A 29 -0.31 -10.57 1.44
CA VAL A 29 0.48 -11.71 0.96
C VAL A 29 1.81 -11.81 1.67
N PHE A 30 2.33 -13.03 1.77
CA PHE A 30 3.71 -13.26 2.14
C PHE A 30 4.60 -13.14 0.91
N LEU A 31 5.75 -12.50 1.08
CA LEU A 31 6.78 -12.34 0.07
C LEU A 31 8.06 -13.01 0.55
N ASP A 32 8.80 -13.58 -0.40
CA ASP A 32 10.11 -14.20 -0.11
C ASP A 32 11.11 -13.83 -1.22
N TYR A 33 11.40 -12.53 -1.30
CA TYR A 33 12.28 -11.94 -2.30
C TYR A 33 13.30 -11.05 -1.59
N PRO A 34 14.60 -11.40 -1.62
CA PRO A 34 15.62 -10.62 -0.89
C PRO A 34 15.96 -9.29 -1.59
N ARG A 35 15.56 -9.09 -2.85
CA ARG A 35 15.82 -7.87 -3.60
C ARG A 35 14.58 -7.00 -3.68
N LYS A 36 14.77 -5.69 -3.47
CA LYS A 36 13.72 -4.68 -3.54
C LYS A 36 12.90 -4.76 -4.82
N ARG A 37 13.56 -4.83 -5.99
CA ARG A 37 12.88 -4.88 -7.28
C ARG A 37 11.93 -6.06 -7.38
N ASP A 38 12.37 -7.23 -7.01
CA ASP A 38 11.57 -8.46 -7.11
C ASP A 38 10.37 -8.43 -6.15
N ALA A 39 10.58 -7.94 -4.93
CA ALA A 39 9.51 -7.76 -3.95
C ALA A 39 8.46 -6.75 -4.44
N LEU A 40 8.90 -5.61 -4.99
CA LEU A 40 8.01 -4.60 -5.54
C LEU A 40 7.18 -5.12 -6.71
N VAL A 41 7.81 -5.84 -7.65
CA VAL A 41 7.11 -6.43 -8.80
C VAL A 41 6.08 -7.45 -8.34
N ALA A 42 6.44 -8.36 -7.42
CA ALA A 42 5.52 -9.38 -6.92
C ALA A 42 4.30 -8.77 -6.24
N LEU A 43 4.50 -7.74 -5.40
CA LEU A 43 3.40 -7.06 -4.72
C LEU A 43 2.55 -6.23 -5.70
N ALA A 44 3.18 -5.55 -6.65
CA ALA A 44 2.48 -4.80 -7.68
C ALA A 44 1.59 -5.69 -8.56
N GLU A 45 2.05 -6.90 -8.88
CA GLU A 45 1.24 -7.88 -9.61
C GLU A 45 -0.01 -8.29 -8.81
N ARG A 46 0.13 -8.44 -7.52
CA ARG A 46 -1.02 -8.72 -6.64
C ARG A 46 -1.98 -7.54 -6.58
N LEU A 47 -1.47 -6.33 -6.45
CA LEU A 47 -2.28 -5.11 -6.46
C LEU A 47 -3.01 -4.94 -7.79
N ALA A 48 -2.34 -5.25 -8.90
CA ALA A 48 -2.91 -5.14 -10.25
C ALA A 48 -4.09 -6.07 -10.52
N ALA A 49 -4.28 -7.10 -9.71
CA ALA A 49 -5.47 -7.96 -9.78
C ALA A 49 -6.75 -7.26 -9.28
N ALA A 50 -6.63 -6.15 -8.57
CA ALA A 50 -7.78 -5.36 -8.13
C ALA A 50 -8.50 -4.73 -9.34
N PRO A 51 -9.85 -4.70 -9.36
CA PRO A 51 -10.59 -4.15 -10.50
C PRO A 51 -10.36 -2.66 -10.73
N GLN A 52 -9.88 -1.92 -9.73
CA GLN A 52 -9.55 -0.50 -9.83
C GLN A 52 -8.29 -0.23 -10.65
N ILE A 53 -7.44 -1.22 -10.85
CA ILE A 53 -6.21 -1.11 -11.63
C ILE A 53 -6.49 -1.52 -13.07
N LYS A 54 -6.40 -0.57 -14.02
CA LYS A 54 -6.70 -0.81 -15.43
C LYS A 54 -5.48 -1.18 -16.27
N SER A 55 -4.27 -0.88 -15.78
CA SER A 55 -3.02 -1.20 -16.47
C SER A 55 -1.98 -1.71 -15.48
N LYS A 56 -1.76 -3.02 -15.47
CA LYS A 56 -0.69 -3.67 -14.70
C LYS A 56 0.68 -3.15 -15.12
N GLN A 57 0.91 -3.00 -16.43
CA GLN A 57 2.19 -2.56 -16.97
C GLN A 57 2.52 -1.15 -16.50
N GLU A 58 1.58 -0.23 -16.56
CA GLU A 58 1.76 1.15 -16.08
C GLU A 58 2.01 1.17 -14.57
N LEU A 59 1.25 0.40 -13.79
CA LEU A 59 1.43 0.32 -12.34
C LEU A 59 2.85 -0.12 -11.98
N VAL A 60 3.30 -1.23 -12.54
CA VAL A 60 4.63 -1.79 -12.25
C VAL A 60 5.73 -0.81 -12.66
N SER A 61 5.66 -0.27 -13.86
CA SER A 61 6.68 0.64 -14.38
C SER A 61 6.76 1.94 -13.57
N GLU A 62 5.63 2.52 -13.19
CA GLU A 62 5.61 3.76 -12.39
C GLU A 62 6.04 3.54 -10.94
N LEU A 63 5.69 2.42 -10.32
CA LEU A 63 6.18 2.07 -8.98
C LEU A 63 7.72 1.94 -8.97
N LEU A 64 8.29 1.25 -9.95
CA LEU A 64 9.74 1.09 -10.05
C LEU A 64 10.43 2.42 -10.33
N ARG A 65 9.89 3.24 -11.24
CA ARG A 65 10.42 4.57 -11.54
C ARG A 65 10.42 5.47 -10.30
N ARG A 66 9.32 5.47 -9.56
CA ARG A 66 9.17 6.26 -8.33
C ARG A 66 10.19 5.85 -7.28
N GLU A 67 10.41 4.57 -7.10
CA GLU A 67 11.37 4.05 -6.12
C GLU A 67 12.82 4.40 -6.48
N GLU A 68 13.15 4.45 -7.76
CA GLU A 68 14.49 4.89 -8.21
C GLU A 68 14.78 6.35 -7.87
N LEU A 69 13.75 7.21 -7.86
CA LEU A 69 13.90 8.63 -7.53
C LEU A 69 14.20 8.83 -6.04
N MET A 70 13.54 8.10 -5.17
CA MET A 70 13.70 8.19 -3.72
C MET A 70 13.13 6.94 -3.08
N SER A 71 13.87 6.35 -2.16
CA SER A 71 13.40 5.20 -1.39
C SER A 71 12.10 5.52 -0.65
N THR A 72 11.15 4.59 -0.70
CA THR A 72 9.89 4.67 0.05
C THR A 72 9.97 4.02 1.43
N ALA A 73 11.16 3.56 1.84
CA ALA A 73 11.39 3.07 3.20
C ALA A 73 11.30 4.22 4.21
N ILE A 74 10.51 4.00 5.26
CA ILE A 74 10.27 5.00 6.31
C ILE A 74 10.95 4.64 7.64
N GLY A 75 11.83 3.65 7.62
CA GLY A 75 12.44 3.09 8.82
C GLY A 75 11.53 2.06 9.50
N ARG A 76 12.00 1.49 10.61
CA ARG A 76 11.25 0.50 11.39
C ARG A 76 10.83 -0.75 10.59
N ASN A 77 11.65 -1.12 9.60
CA ASN A 77 11.41 -2.26 8.71
C ASN A 77 10.23 -2.07 7.73
N ILE A 78 9.81 -0.84 7.46
CA ILE A 78 8.62 -0.53 6.66
C ILE A 78 9.00 0.25 5.40
N ALA A 79 8.36 -0.11 4.28
CA ALA A 79 8.30 0.72 3.08
C ALA A 79 6.85 0.96 2.68
N ILE A 80 6.57 2.14 2.11
CA ILE A 80 5.26 2.51 1.60
C ILE A 80 5.39 2.93 0.13
N PRO A 81 5.56 1.97 -0.80
CA PRO A 81 5.54 2.28 -2.23
C PRO A 81 4.18 2.84 -2.64
N HIS A 82 4.18 3.94 -3.40
CA HIS A 82 2.93 4.64 -3.69
C HIS A 82 2.99 5.41 -5.00
N VAL A 83 1.89 5.38 -5.75
CA VAL A 83 1.73 6.09 -7.01
C VAL A 83 0.30 6.61 -7.18
N ARG A 84 0.15 7.68 -7.99
CA ARG A 84 -1.13 8.13 -8.52
C ARG A 84 -1.10 8.02 -10.03
N LEU A 85 -2.12 7.39 -10.60
CA LEU A 85 -2.18 7.09 -12.04
C LEU A 85 -3.57 7.40 -12.61
N SER A 86 -3.62 7.88 -13.85
CA SER A 86 -4.88 8.09 -14.57
C SER A 86 -5.62 6.78 -14.87
N SER A 87 -4.88 5.68 -14.95
CA SER A 87 -5.43 4.34 -15.17
C SER A 87 -6.00 3.67 -13.91
N VAL A 88 -5.87 4.31 -12.76
CA VAL A 88 -6.47 3.84 -11.50
C VAL A 88 -7.80 4.56 -11.28
N THR A 89 -8.86 3.80 -11.02
CA THR A 89 -10.22 4.36 -10.86
C THR A 89 -10.56 4.72 -9.43
N ASP A 90 -9.94 4.06 -8.45
CA ASP A 90 -10.12 4.34 -7.03
C ASP A 90 -8.92 3.83 -6.25
N LEU A 91 -8.65 4.43 -5.09
CA LEU A 91 -7.52 4.09 -4.24
C LEU A 91 -7.63 2.65 -3.73
N VAL A 92 -6.56 1.90 -3.89
CA VAL A 92 -6.43 0.51 -3.42
C VAL A 92 -5.06 0.29 -2.80
N VAL A 93 -5.00 -0.68 -1.88
CA VAL A 93 -3.80 -1.03 -1.11
C VAL A 93 -3.53 -2.53 -1.23
N ALA A 94 -2.25 -2.89 -1.29
CA ALA A 94 -1.76 -4.24 -1.07
C ALA A 94 -0.69 -4.24 0.01
N VAL A 95 -0.67 -5.29 0.83
CA VAL A 95 0.28 -5.45 1.93
C VAL A 95 1.12 -6.69 1.68
N GLY A 96 2.44 -6.49 1.71
CA GLY A 96 3.42 -7.57 1.61
C GLY A 96 4.14 -7.75 2.95
N ILE A 97 4.21 -8.99 3.42
CA ILE A 97 4.96 -9.37 4.61
C ILE A 97 6.11 -10.23 4.14
N SER A 98 7.33 -9.70 4.20
CA SER A 98 8.50 -10.41 3.73
C SER A 98 8.96 -11.46 4.73
N LYS A 99 9.23 -12.66 4.24
CA LYS A 99 9.82 -13.76 5.02
C LYS A 99 11.33 -13.64 5.19
N CYS A 100 11.94 -12.73 4.44
CA CYS A 100 13.37 -12.44 4.52
C CYS A 100 13.61 -10.93 4.60
N ASP A 101 14.80 -10.56 5.03
CA ASP A 101 15.24 -9.17 5.05
C ASP A 101 15.47 -8.66 3.63
N ILE A 102 14.89 -7.50 3.30
CA ILE A 102 15.17 -6.81 2.04
C ILE A 102 16.09 -5.65 2.37
N GLN A 103 17.38 -5.79 2.01
CA GLN A 103 18.44 -4.88 2.44
C GLN A 103 18.62 -3.65 1.56
N ASP A 104 18.20 -3.71 0.30
CA ASP A 104 18.53 -2.70 -0.70
C ASP A 104 17.49 -1.57 -0.84
N PHE A 105 16.59 -1.40 0.14
CA PHE A 105 15.72 -0.23 0.20
C PHE A 105 16.45 1.06 0.63
N ASN A 106 17.61 0.92 1.25
CA ASN A 106 18.41 2.06 1.73
C ASN A 106 17.61 2.97 2.68
N ALA A 107 17.01 2.37 3.71
CA ALA A 107 16.31 3.12 4.75
C ALA A 107 17.29 4.01 5.53
N PHE A 108 16.82 5.16 6.03
CA PHE A 108 17.67 6.10 6.77
C PHE A 108 18.22 5.52 8.09
N ASP A 109 17.55 4.52 8.66
CA ASP A 109 17.96 3.81 9.88
C ASP A 109 18.79 2.55 9.60
N ASP A 110 19.15 2.31 8.33
CA ASP A 110 19.87 1.12 7.83
C ASP A 110 19.18 -0.23 8.13
N ALA A 111 17.96 -0.22 8.64
CA ALA A 111 17.20 -1.43 8.88
C ALA A 111 16.70 -2.05 7.57
N PRO A 112 16.64 -3.39 7.48
CA PRO A 112 16.02 -4.05 6.33
C PRO A 112 14.51 -3.81 6.30
N VAL A 113 13.90 -3.91 5.12
CA VAL A 113 12.45 -3.86 4.98
C VAL A 113 11.86 -5.26 5.11
N ARG A 114 10.80 -5.37 5.90
CA ARG A 114 10.04 -6.60 6.12
C ARG A 114 8.54 -6.41 5.87
N LEU A 115 8.04 -5.17 5.92
CA LEU A 115 6.65 -4.82 5.68
C LEU A 115 6.54 -3.80 4.55
N LEU A 116 5.71 -4.10 3.55
CA LEU A 116 5.43 -3.22 2.43
C LEU A 116 3.94 -2.90 2.37
N PHE A 117 3.62 -1.60 2.36
CA PHE A 117 2.26 -1.08 2.20
C PHE A 117 2.19 -0.33 0.89
N MET A 118 1.70 -0.98 -0.15
CA MET A 118 1.67 -0.43 -1.51
C MET A 118 0.34 0.24 -1.78
N ILE A 119 0.37 1.49 -2.24
CA ILE A 119 -0.81 2.31 -2.47
C ILE A 119 -0.84 2.75 -3.92
N ALA A 120 -1.96 2.53 -4.60
CA ALA A 120 -2.25 3.13 -5.89
C ALA A 120 -3.55 3.94 -5.81
N ALA A 121 -3.51 5.17 -6.30
CA ALA A 121 -4.65 6.08 -6.27
C ALA A 121 -4.89 6.71 -7.65
N ALA A 122 -6.12 7.18 -7.86
CA ALA A 122 -6.46 7.97 -9.04
C ALA A 122 -5.88 9.39 -8.94
N TYR A 123 -5.68 10.04 -10.08
CA TYR A 123 -5.12 11.41 -10.11
C TYR A 123 -5.94 12.41 -9.32
N ASN A 124 -7.27 12.28 -9.31
CA ASN A 124 -8.18 13.19 -8.61
C ASN A 124 -8.35 12.87 -7.12
N GLN A 125 -7.55 11.95 -6.57
CA GLN A 125 -7.63 11.52 -5.16
C GLN A 125 -6.44 12.00 -4.34
N HIS A 126 -5.84 13.15 -4.67
CA HIS A 126 -4.64 13.63 -3.99
C HIS A 126 -4.83 13.77 -2.47
N ALA A 127 -5.93 14.35 -2.01
CA ALA A 127 -6.20 14.51 -0.59
C ALA A 127 -6.37 13.14 0.11
N TYR A 128 -7.13 12.25 -0.49
CA TYR A 128 -7.35 10.89 0.05
C TYR A 128 -6.05 10.07 0.07
N TYR A 129 -5.23 10.22 -0.95
CA TYR A 129 -3.91 9.62 -1.05
C TYR A 129 -2.98 10.07 0.10
N LEU A 130 -2.92 11.39 0.39
CA LEU A 130 -2.14 11.93 1.51
C LEU A 130 -2.68 11.47 2.85
N GLN A 131 -3.99 11.41 3.02
CA GLN A 131 -4.64 10.88 4.22
C GLN A 131 -4.29 9.41 4.45
N THR A 132 -4.24 8.61 3.40
CA THR A 132 -3.86 7.19 3.48
C THR A 132 -2.41 7.02 3.89
N LEU A 133 -1.49 7.82 3.30
CA LEU A 133 -0.08 7.83 3.72
C LEU A 133 0.07 8.20 5.20
N SER A 134 -0.62 9.23 5.65
CA SER A 134 -0.62 9.66 7.06
C SER A 134 -1.20 8.60 7.97
N TYR A 135 -2.27 7.93 7.57
CA TYR A 135 -2.89 6.83 8.32
C TYR A 135 -1.87 5.71 8.59
N PHE A 136 -1.21 5.22 7.53
CA PHE A 136 -0.19 4.19 7.68
C PHE A 136 0.98 4.66 8.54
N SER A 137 1.49 5.85 8.29
CA SER A 137 2.61 6.38 9.06
C SER A 137 2.28 6.47 10.55
N ALA A 138 1.06 6.84 10.91
CA ALA A 138 0.62 6.93 12.31
C ALA A 138 0.40 5.54 12.93
N LYS A 139 -0.36 4.66 12.29
CA LYS A 139 -0.69 3.32 12.84
C LYS A 139 0.56 2.44 12.96
N LEU A 140 1.47 2.53 12.02
CA LEU A 140 2.68 1.70 11.99
C LEU A 140 3.79 2.18 12.95
N LYS A 141 3.58 3.26 13.69
CA LYS A 141 4.43 3.61 14.85
C LYS A 141 4.27 2.61 16.00
N SER A 142 3.15 1.90 16.09
CA SER A 142 2.90 0.90 17.10
C SER A 142 3.84 -0.30 16.94
N ASN A 143 4.72 -0.51 17.93
CA ASN A 143 5.57 -1.70 17.98
C ASN A 143 4.74 -2.99 18.07
N GLU A 144 3.63 -2.95 18.81
CA GLU A 144 2.73 -4.07 18.98
C GLU A 144 2.08 -4.48 17.67
N LEU A 145 1.58 -3.52 16.89
CA LEU A 145 0.98 -3.79 15.59
C LEU A 145 2.00 -4.40 14.63
N ARG A 146 3.18 -3.81 14.50
CA ARG A 146 4.24 -4.35 13.63
C ARG A 146 4.65 -5.76 14.02
N ALA A 147 4.87 -5.99 15.32
CA ALA A 147 5.24 -7.30 15.83
C ALA A 147 4.14 -8.33 15.57
N GLY A 148 2.87 -7.96 15.76
CA GLY A 148 1.73 -8.82 15.48
C GLY A 148 1.63 -9.22 14.02
N ILE A 149 1.82 -8.28 13.10
CA ILE A 149 1.81 -8.54 11.65
C ILE A 149 2.96 -9.49 11.27
N LEU A 150 4.16 -9.21 11.76
CA LEU A 150 5.33 -10.05 11.48
C LEU A 150 5.23 -11.47 12.06
N ALA A 151 4.52 -11.62 13.18
CA ALA A 151 4.30 -12.91 13.84
C ALA A 151 3.10 -13.68 13.27
N ALA A 152 2.31 -13.10 12.38
CA ALA A 152 1.14 -13.73 11.80
C ALA A 152 1.53 -15.03 11.06
N THR A 153 0.79 -16.11 11.34
CA THR A 153 1.08 -17.43 10.76
C THR A 153 0.57 -17.57 9.33
N ASP A 154 -0.40 -16.75 8.94
CA ASP A 154 -0.92 -16.68 7.59
C ASP A 154 -1.35 -15.23 7.25
N PRO A 155 -1.54 -14.91 5.96
CA PRO A 155 -1.95 -13.57 5.55
C PRO A 155 -3.32 -13.14 6.10
N ALA A 156 -4.24 -14.08 6.31
CA ALA A 156 -5.57 -13.77 6.83
C ALA A 156 -5.49 -13.23 8.28
N ALA A 157 -4.61 -13.78 9.11
CA ALA A 157 -4.38 -13.28 10.46
C ALA A 157 -3.82 -11.84 10.45
N ALA A 158 -2.90 -11.54 9.53
CA ALA A 158 -2.38 -10.18 9.36
C ALA A 158 -3.47 -9.21 8.88
N TYR A 159 -4.32 -9.64 7.95
CA TYR A 159 -5.46 -8.84 7.49
C TYR A 159 -6.39 -8.47 8.65
N GLU A 160 -6.74 -9.41 9.51
CA GLU A 160 -7.59 -9.15 10.69
C GLU A 160 -6.98 -8.12 11.65
N LEU A 161 -5.66 -8.19 11.87
CA LEU A 161 -4.95 -7.19 12.68
C LEU A 161 -5.02 -5.78 12.05
N LEU A 162 -4.93 -5.71 10.73
CA LEU A 162 -4.96 -4.43 10.01
C LEU A 162 -6.35 -3.80 10.05
N ILE A 163 -7.42 -4.55 9.78
CA ILE A 163 -8.77 -4.01 9.81
C ILE A 163 -9.25 -3.67 11.22
N ALA A 164 -8.71 -4.33 12.25
CA ALA A 164 -9.01 -3.99 13.65
C ALA A 164 -8.59 -2.55 14.01
N GLN A 165 -7.63 -1.96 13.29
CA GLN A 165 -7.22 -0.57 13.47
C GLN A 165 -8.30 0.45 13.09
N ASP A 166 -9.33 0.04 12.34
CA ASP A 166 -10.43 0.92 11.92
C ASP A 166 -11.37 1.30 13.06
N GLU A 167 -11.31 0.60 14.19
CA GLU A 167 -12.23 0.76 15.32
C GLU A 167 -11.70 1.67 16.43
N ASP A 168 -10.48 2.20 16.26
CA ASP A 168 -9.81 3.08 17.23
C ASP A 168 -10.03 4.57 16.95
#